data_b763feaa7c3cc154605a9556febdd261
#
_entry.id   b763feaa7c3cc154605a9556febdd261
#
_cell.length_a   1.000
_cell.length_b   1.000
_cell.length_c   1.000
_cell.angle_alpha   90.00
_cell.angle_beta   90.00
_cell.angle_gamma   90.00
#
_symmetry.space_group_name_H-M   'P 1'
#
loop_
_entity.id
_entity.type
_entity.pdbx_description
1 polymer ?
#
loop_
_entity_poly.entity_id
_entity_poly.type
_entity_poly.pdbx_seq_one_letter_code
_entity_poly.pdbx_strand_id
1 'polypeptide(L)'
;MIDLITTAQIVQKFCENQQWKFCFIGGLVLQFWGEQRLTKDVDLTLLTGFGTEENFVDALLEKFPARINDAKNFALKNRVVLLQTSGGIGIDISLGAFPFEEEMINNAEYQAFLPGINLRICAAEDLIVLKAFADRDKDWFDIKTVIIKQDNLDWNYIFTRLAPLAELKYAPEILTKLEKLRDVKS
;
A
#
# COMPACT_ATOMS: atom_id res chain seq x y z
N MET A 1 12.69 8.31 10.17
CA MET A 1 12.86 7.40 8.99
C MET A 1 13.37 6.02 9.41
N ILE A 2 14.47 5.90 10.12
CA ILE A 2 15.00 4.59 10.60
C ILE A 2 13.93 3.82 11.37
N ASP A 3 13.25 4.44 12.33
CA ASP A 3 12.19 3.80 13.12
C ASP A 3 11.02 3.28 12.28
N LEU A 4 10.67 4.01 11.20
CA LEU A 4 9.62 3.58 10.27
C LEU A 4 10.02 2.31 9.51
N ILE A 5 11.25 2.27 8.98
CA ILE A 5 11.78 1.10 8.24
C ILE A 5 11.95 -0.09 9.19
N THR A 6 12.41 0.15 10.43
CA THR A 6 12.50 -0.91 11.47
C THR A 6 11.11 -1.44 11.82
N THR A 7 10.11 -0.56 11.93
CA THR A 7 8.71 -0.97 12.16
C THR A 7 8.20 -1.83 11.00
N ALA A 8 8.44 -1.41 9.77
CA ALA A 8 8.07 -2.20 8.59
C ALA A 8 8.74 -3.59 8.61
N GLN A 9 10.02 -3.67 8.97
CA GLN A 9 10.72 -4.96 9.10
C GLN A 9 10.10 -5.86 10.17
N ILE A 10 9.68 -5.30 11.32
CA ILE A 10 9.00 -6.07 12.38
C ILE A 10 7.66 -6.63 11.86
N VAL A 11 6.87 -5.80 11.19
CA VAL A 11 5.58 -6.20 10.59
C VAL A 11 5.81 -7.27 9.52
N GLN A 12 6.77 -7.07 8.62
CA GLN A 12 7.14 -8.03 7.59
C GLN A 12 7.50 -9.40 8.18
N LYS A 13 8.41 -9.43 9.16
CA LYS A 13 8.80 -10.68 9.82
C LYS A 13 7.61 -11.39 10.49
N PHE A 14 6.68 -10.63 11.05
CA PHE A 14 5.46 -11.21 11.59
C PHE A 14 4.63 -11.86 10.51
N CYS A 15 4.35 -11.17 9.40
CA CYS A 15 3.59 -11.72 8.27
C CYS A 15 4.29 -12.94 7.64
N GLU A 16 5.61 -12.89 7.47
CA GLU A 16 6.42 -14.00 6.94
C GLU A 16 6.35 -15.25 7.84
N ASN A 17 6.45 -15.07 9.16
CA ASN A 17 6.32 -16.17 10.12
C ASN A 17 4.93 -16.83 10.11
N GLN A 18 3.90 -16.05 9.80
CA GLN A 18 2.54 -16.55 9.59
C GLN A 18 2.32 -17.14 8.19
N GLN A 19 3.32 -17.07 7.31
CA GLN A 19 3.22 -17.46 5.90
C GLN A 19 2.13 -16.70 5.13
N TRP A 20 1.87 -15.46 5.52
CA TRP A 20 0.86 -14.60 4.90
C TRP A 20 1.39 -13.94 3.64
N LYS A 21 0.49 -13.75 2.66
CA LYS A 21 0.78 -13.00 1.44
C LYS A 21 0.49 -11.53 1.66
N PHE A 22 1.47 -10.67 1.47
CA PHE A 22 1.36 -9.22 1.69
C PHE A 22 2.35 -8.45 0.83
N CYS A 23 2.16 -7.14 0.72
CA CYS A 23 3.20 -6.20 0.29
C CYS A 23 3.00 -4.84 0.97
N PHE A 24 4.09 -4.11 1.16
CA PHE A 24 4.02 -2.71 1.58
C PHE A 24 3.54 -1.83 0.43
N ILE A 25 2.81 -0.76 0.78
CA ILE A 25 2.23 0.24 -0.11
C ILE A 25 2.48 1.65 0.47
N GLY A 26 1.82 2.64 -0.08
CA GLY A 26 1.69 3.96 0.55
C GLY A 26 2.96 4.81 0.60
N GLY A 27 3.09 5.57 1.69
CA GLY A 27 4.14 6.58 1.84
C GLY A 27 5.55 6.02 1.99
N LEU A 28 5.71 4.84 2.58
CA LEU A 28 7.00 4.16 2.70
C LEU A 28 7.52 3.73 1.33
N VAL A 29 6.66 3.15 0.50
CA VAL A 29 7.00 2.68 -0.85
C VAL A 29 7.28 3.84 -1.80
N LEU A 30 6.59 4.96 -1.62
CA LEU A 30 6.87 6.19 -2.36
C LEU A 30 8.32 6.66 -2.19
N GLN A 31 8.94 6.46 -1.02
CA GLN A 31 10.35 6.84 -0.80
C GLN A 31 11.32 6.06 -1.71
N PHE A 32 10.91 4.90 -2.17
CA PHE A 32 11.69 4.08 -3.10
C PHE A 32 11.44 4.49 -4.56
N TRP A 33 10.17 4.57 -4.97
CA TRP A 33 9.79 4.81 -6.36
C TRP A 33 9.72 6.28 -6.78
N GLY A 34 9.41 7.19 -5.83
CA GLY A 34 9.22 8.62 -6.07
C GLY A 34 10.14 9.50 -5.22
N GLU A 35 9.68 10.71 -4.92
CA GLU A 35 10.40 11.62 -4.03
C GLU A 35 10.10 11.32 -2.56
N GLN A 36 11.12 11.48 -1.73
CA GLN A 36 10.98 11.30 -0.29
C GLN A 36 10.16 12.41 0.31
N ARG A 37 9.12 12.05 1.04
CA ARG A 37 8.37 12.96 1.89
C ARG A 37 8.14 12.35 3.27
N LEU A 38 7.83 13.20 4.24
CA LEU A 38 7.52 12.73 5.59
C LEU A 38 6.29 11.82 5.55
N THR A 39 6.46 10.59 6.03
CA THR A 39 5.37 9.67 6.37
C THR A 39 5.51 9.21 7.81
N LYS A 40 4.40 8.98 8.47
CA LYS A 40 4.36 8.60 9.89
C LYS A 40 3.87 7.18 10.11
N ASP A 41 3.28 6.59 9.07
CA ASP A 41 2.62 5.30 9.15
C ASP A 41 3.27 4.31 8.17
N VAL A 42 3.23 3.05 8.54
CA VAL A 42 3.59 1.92 7.69
C VAL A 42 2.29 1.38 7.11
N ASP A 43 2.14 1.46 5.80
CA ASP A 43 0.97 0.96 5.07
C ASP A 43 1.30 -0.38 4.39
N LEU A 44 0.45 -1.39 4.52
CA LEU A 44 0.56 -2.62 3.75
C LEU A 44 -0.81 -3.20 3.38
N THR A 45 -0.83 -4.00 2.32
CA THR A 45 -1.98 -4.84 1.95
C THR A 45 -1.65 -6.29 2.31
N LEU A 46 -2.56 -6.91 3.07
CA LEU A 46 -2.51 -8.30 3.48
C LEU A 46 -3.61 -9.06 2.75
N LEU A 47 -3.28 -10.10 1.98
CA LEU A 47 -4.27 -10.89 1.26
C LEU A 47 -5.03 -11.81 2.24
N THR A 48 -6.24 -11.43 2.57
CA THR A 48 -7.10 -12.17 3.50
C THR A 48 -8.24 -12.92 2.80
N GLY A 49 -8.60 -12.50 1.57
CA GLY A 49 -9.82 -12.95 0.92
C GLY A 49 -11.07 -12.33 1.55
N PHE A 50 -12.24 -12.88 1.20
CA PHE A 50 -13.53 -12.54 1.81
C PHE A 50 -13.96 -13.64 2.76
N GLY A 51 -14.45 -13.27 3.95
CA GLY A 51 -15.04 -14.19 4.94
C GLY A 51 -14.02 -14.92 5.83
N THR A 52 -12.71 -14.65 5.69
CA THR A 52 -11.66 -15.23 6.52
C THR A 52 -10.85 -14.18 7.28
N GLU A 53 -11.24 -12.91 7.19
CA GLU A 53 -10.53 -11.76 7.74
C GLU A 53 -10.34 -11.83 9.25
N GLU A 54 -11.30 -12.39 9.97
CA GLU A 54 -11.35 -12.40 11.43
C GLU A 54 -10.09 -13.04 12.03
N ASN A 55 -9.62 -14.16 11.47
CA ASN A 55 -8.43 -14.87 11.96
C ASN A 55 -7.16 -14.00 11.83
N PHE A 56 -7.06 -13.23 10.73
CA PHE A 56 -5.94 -12.30 10.52
C PHE A 56 -6.00 -11.12 11.49
N VAL A 57 -7.20 -10.55 11.68
CA VAL A 57 -7.44 -9.43 12.58
C VAL A 57 -7.10 -9.81 14.02
N ASP A 58 -7.55 -10.98 14.50
CA ASP A 58 -7.29 -11.46 15.86
C ASP A 58 -5.77 -11.64 16.11
N ALA A 59 -5.06 -12.29 15.19
CA ALA A 59 -3.62 -12.47 15.31
C ALA A 59 -2.83 -11.15 15.27
N LEU A 60 -3.30 -10.18 14.48
CA LEU A 60 -2.70 -8.84 14.43
C LEU A 60 -2.93 -8.06 15.71
N LEU A 61 -4.14 -8.09 16.27
CA LEU A 61 -4.50 -7.41 17.53
C LEU A 61 -3.84 -8.05 18.74
N GLU A 62 -3.55 -9.35 18.71
CA GLU A 62 -2.76 -10.02 19.74
C GLU A 62 -1.30 -9.53 19.72
N LYS A 63 -0.75 -9.28 18.53
CA LYS A 63 0.67 -8.93 18.35
C LYS A 63 0.96 -7.44 18.51
N PHE A 64 0.09 -6.58 18.05
CA PHE A 64 0.32 -5.13 17.98
C PHE A 64 -0.79 -4.37 18.70
N PRO A 65 -0.47 -3.30 19.46
CA PRO A 65 -1.48 -2.44 20.08
C PRO A 65 -2.43 -1.83 19.05
N ALA A 66 -3.72 -1.89 19.31
CA ALA A 66 -4.71 -1.19 18.53
C ALA A 66 -4.56 0.34 18.69
N ARG A 67 -4.73 1.08 17.59
CA ARG A 67 -4.70 2.56 17.59
C ARG A 67 -6.05 3.17 17.96
N ILE A 68 -7.13 2.40 17.86
CA ILE A 68 -8.50 2.84 18.13
C ILE A 68 -9.23 1.87 19.05
N ASN A 69 -10.25 2.36 19.73
CA ASN A 69 -11.20 1.51 20.44
C ASN A 69 -12.03 0.69 19.43
N ASP A 70 -12.49 -0.49 19.84
CA ASP A 70 -13.30 -1.39 19.01
C ASP A 70 -12.65 -1.76 17.67
N ALA A 71 -11.31 -1.89 17.68
CA ALA A 71 -10.49 -2.08 16.49
C ALA A 71 -10.90 -3.30 15.66
N LYS A 72 -11.35 -4.39 16.28
CA LYS A 72 -11.80 -5.60 15.57
C LYS A 72 -13.04 -5.33 14.72
N ASN A 73 -14.10 -4.79 15.31
CA ASN A 73 -15.32 -4.48 14.57
C ASN A 73 -15.06 -3.42 13.47
N PHE A 74 -14.24 -2.41 13.80
CA PHE A 74 -13.84 -1.44 12.80
C PHE A 74 -13.12 -2.12 11.62
N ALA A 75 -12.18 -3.01 11.89
CA ALA A 75 -11.40 -3.69 10.87
C ALA A 75 -12.27 -4.58 9.97
N LEU A 76 -13.18 -5.36 10.54
CA LEU A 76 -14.07 -6.22 9.78
C LEU A 76 -15.08 -5.43 8.93
N LYS A 77 -15.53 -4.26 9.42
CA LYS A 77 -16.44 -3.39 8.68
C LYS A 77 -15.77 -2.60 7.56
N ASN A 78 -14.57 -2.08 7.81
CA ASN A 78 -13.89 -1.14 6.91
C ASN A 78 -12.75 -1.78 6.12
N ARG A 79 -12.46 -3.05 6.34
CA ARG A 79 -11.37 -3.81 5.72
C ARG A 79 -9.99 -3.15 5.92
N VAL A 80 -9.77 -2.54 7.08
CA VAL A 80 -8.48 -1.98 7.47
C VAL A 80 -8.24 -2.12 8.98
N VAL A 81 -7.10 -2.68 9.37
CA VAL A 81 -6.67 -2.79 10.77
C VAL A 81 -5.75 -1.61 11.09
N LEU A 82 -6.12 -0.83 12.10
CA LEU A 82 -5.36 0.34 12.56
C LEU A 82 -4.60 0.00 13.84
N LEU A 83 -3.30 -0.20 13.71
CA LEU A 83 -2.39 -0.57 14.78
C LEU A 83 -1.33 0.50 15.01
N GLN A 84 -0.53 0.32 16.04
CA GLN A 84 0.63 1.17 16.30
C GLN A 84 1.73 0.38 17.04
N THR A 85 2.94 0.88 16.97
CA THR A 85 4.03 0.42 17.85
C THR A 85 3.92 1.06 19.23
N SER A 86 4.66 0.53 20.21
CA SER A 86 4.84 1.19 21.51
C SER A 86 5.48 2.59 21.40
N GLY A 87 6.19 2.86 20.31
CA GLY A 87 6.79 4.16 19.98
C GLY A 87 5.84 5.11 19.24
N GLY A 88 4.57 4.74 19.03
CA GLY A 88 3.54 5.59 18.39
C GLY A 88 3.60 5.66 16.87
N ILE A 89 4.38 4.79 16.21
CA ILE A 89 4.35 4.68 14.74
C ILE A 89 3.10 3.91 14.34
N GLY A 90 2.27 4.49 13.47
CA GLY A 90 1.06 3.86 12.94
C GLY A 90 1.40 2.70 12.00
N ILE A 91 0.52 1.69 12.02
CA ILE A 91 0.57 0.54 11.10
C ILE A 91 -0.84 0.35 10.57
N ASP A 92 -1.03 0.62 9.28
CA ASP A 92 -2.31 0.53 8.59
C ASP A 92 -2.30 -0.67 7.65
N ILE A 93 -3.13 -1.67 7.96
CA ILE A 93 -3.17 -2.94 7.22
C ILE A 93 -4.49 -3.07 6.49
N SER A 94 -4.47 -2.91 5.17
CA SER A 94 -5.62 -3.19 4.30
C SER A 94 -5.83 -4.70 4.18
N LEU A 95 -7.08 -5.16 4.36
CA LEU A 95 -7.47 -6.57 4.24
C LEU A 95 -7.89 -6.84 2.78
N GLY A 96 -6.91 -7.18 1.95
CA GLY A 96 -7.06 -7.37 0.51
C GLY A 96 -7.87 -8.62 0.16
N ALA A 97 -8.71 -8.51 -0.87
CA ALA A 97 -9.50 -9.61 -1.40
C ALA A 97 -9.84 -9.46 -2.89
N PHE A 98 -9.56 -8.31 -3.49
CA PHE A 98 -9.84 -8.07 -4.89
C PHE A 98 -8.74 -8.65 -5.80
N PRO A 99 -9.07 -9.06 -7.04
CA PRO A 99 -8.09 -9.60 -7.99
C PRO A 99 -6.88 -8.68 -8.21
N PHE A 100 -7.08 -7.37 -8.25
CA PHE A 100 -5.99 -6.40 -8.35
C PHE A 100 -5.02 -6.49 -7.16
N GLU A 101 -5.54 -6.61 -5.92
CA GLU A 101 -4.71 -6.70 -4.72
C GLU A 101 -3.92 -8.02 -4.67
N GLU A 102 -4.52 -9.11 -5.12
CA GLU A 102 -3.82 -10.40 -5.24
C GLU A 102 -2.69 -10.33 -6.27
N GLU A 103 -2.94 -9.74 -7.43
CA GLU A 103 -1.94 -9.55 -8.48
C GLU A 103 -0.80 -8.63 -8.00
N MET A 104 -1.12 -7.47 -7.42
CA MET A 104 -0.16 -6.55 -6.82
C MET A 104 0.75 -7.25 -5.79
N ILE A 105 0.18 -8.06 -4.90
CA ILE A 105 0.94 -8.81 -3.90
C ILE A 105 1.82 -9.89 -4.57
N ASN A 106 1.33 -10.57 -5.59
CA ASN A 106 2.12 -11.58 -6.31
C ASN A 106 3.29 -10.96 -7.08
N ASN A 107 3.13 -9.75 -7.62
CA ASN A 107 4.17 -8.99 -8.33
C ASN A 107 5.14 -8.26 -7.40
N ALA A 108 4.85 -8.19 -6.10
CA ALA A 108 5.69 -7.48 -5.14
C ALA A 108 7.07 -8.12 -4.97
N GLU A 109 8.10 -7.27 -4.92
CA GLU A 109 9.49 -7.70 -4.80
C GLU A 109 10.18 -7.13 -3.56
N TYR A 110 11.26 -7.79 -3.14
CA TYR A 110 12.10 -7.30 -2.05
C TYR A 110 13.07 -6.23 -2.55
N GLN A 111 12.97 -5.04 -1.96
CA GLN A 111 13.83 -3.89 -2.28
C GLN A 111 14.64 -3.46 -1.05
N ALA A 112 15.90 -3.08 -1.27
CA ALA A 112 16.82 -2.66 -0.21
C ALA A 112 16.48 -1.24 0.27
N PHE A 113 16.11 -1.09 1.54
CA PHE A 113 15.82 0.20 2.17
C PHE A 113 16.99 0.71 3.05
N LEU A 114 17.63 -0.21 3.76
CA LEU A 114 18.82 0.05 4.57
C LEU A 114 19.77 -1.16 4.47
N PRO A 115 21.05 -1.01 4.83
CA PRO A 115 21.96 -2.15 4.92
C PRO A 115 21.35 -3.28 5.77
N GLY A 116 21.13 -4.45 5.15
CA GLY A 116 20.54 -5.62 5.80
C GLY A 116 19.02 -5.59 6.00
N ILE A 117 18.31 -4.57 5.51
CA ILE A 117 16.85 -4.50 5.55
C ILE A 117 16.29 -4.40 4.14
N ASN A 118 15.68 -5.49 3.69
CA ASN A 118 14.91 -5.56 2.45
C ASN A 118 13.42 -5.65 2.82
N LEU A 119 12.58 -4.82 2.18
CA LEU A 119 11.14 -4.82 2.36
C LEU A 119 10.45 -5.27 1.08
N ARG A 120 9.41 -6.09 1.23
CA ARG A 120 8.58 -6.54 0.12
C ARG A 120 7.56 -5.48 -0.25
N ILE A 121 7.80 -4.74 -1.33
CA ILE A 121 7.01 -3.59 -1.75
C ILE A 121 6.26 -3.85 -3.05
N CYS A 122 5.13 -3.18 -3.26
CA CYS A 122 4.44 -3.19 -4.55
C CYS A 122 5.28 -2.52 -5.64
N ALA A 123 4.99 -2.84 -6.90
CA ALA A 123 5.61 -2.19 -8.05
C ALA A 123 5.27 -0.68 -8.12
N ALA A 124 6.04 0.08 -8.92
CA ALA A 124 5.78 1.50 -9.13
C ALA A 124 4.42 1.73 -9.78
N GLU A 125 4.05 0.87 -10.73
CA GLU A 125 2.77 0.87 -11.42
C GLU A 125 1.59 0.66 -10.46
N ASP A 126 1.71 -0.32 -9.57
CA ASP A 126 0.69 -0.60 -8.54
C ASP A 126 0.51 0.57 -7.57
N LEU A 127 1.63 1.21 -7.19
CA LEU A 127 1.58 2.40 -6.34
C LEU A 127 0.84 3.54 -7.05
N ILE A 128 1.07 3.74 -8.36
CA ILE A 128 0.34 4.73 -9.17
C ILE A 128 -1.15 4.41 -9.18
N VAL A 129 -1.53 3.15 -9.43
CA VAL A 129 -2.95 2.71 -9.45
C VAL A 129 -3.62 2.99 -8.10
N LEU A 130 -3.01 2.59 -6.98
CA LEU A 130 -3.55 2.82 -5.64
C LEU A 130 -3.72 4.30 -5.32
N LYS A 131 -2.75 5.13 -5.67
CA LYS A 131 -2.79 6.57 -5.44
C LYS A 131 -3.80 7.29 -6.33
N ALA A 132 -3.88 6.91 -7.61
CA ALA A 132 -4.89 7.44 -8.52
C ALA A 132 -6.31 7.07 -8.03
N PHE A 133 -6.51 5.83 -7.60
CA PHE A 133 -7.78 5.40 -7.03
C PHE A 133 -8.13 6.16 -5.74
N ALA A 134 -7.16 6.48 -4.88
CA ALA A 134 -7.39 7.29 -3.68
C ALA A 134 -7.84 8.73 -4.01
N ASP A 135 -7.34 9.31 -5.11
CA ASP A 135 -7.74 10.60 -5.73
C ASP A 135 -7.66 11.80 -4.79
N ARG A 136 -6.70 11.82 -3.86
CA ARG A 136 -6.44 12.98 -2.98
C ARG A 136 -5.37 13.88 -3.63
N ASP A 137 -5.39 15.19 -3.38
CA ASP A 137 -4.42 16.13 -3.96
C ASP A 137 -2.97 15.71 -3.73
N LYS A 138 -2.65 15.23 -2.51
CA LYS A 138 -1.31 14.72 -2.19
C LYS A 138 -0.92 13.49 -3.02
N ASP A 139 -1.88 12.63 -3.37
CA ASP A 139 -1.61 11.41 -4.14
C ASP A 139 -1.27 11.74 -5.59
N TRP A 140 -1.89 12.77 -6.18
CA TRP A 140 -1.54 13.26 -7.51
C TRP A 140 -0.14 13.87 -7.56
N PHE A 141 0.28 14.57 -6.50
CA PHE A 141 1.65 15.03 -6.38
C PHE A 141 2.63 13.85 -6.27
N ASP A 142 2.32 12.86 -5.44
CA ASP A 142 3.12 11.64 -5.29
C ASP A 142 3.27 10.89 -6.63
N ILE A 143 2.16 10.69 -7.37
CA ILE A 143 2.16 10.08 -8.72
C ILE A 143 3.11 10.81 -9.66
N LYS A 144 3.05 12.14 -9.68
CA LYS A 144 3.95 12.95 -10.54
C LYS A 144 5.41 12.67 -10.22
N THR A 145 5.79 12.54 -8.95
CA THR A 145 7.17 12.26 -8.57
C THR A 145 7.61 10.86 -9.01
N VAL A 146 6.73 9.86 -8.93
CA VAL A 146 7.00 8.50 -9.44
C VAL A 146 7.19 8.53 -10.95
N ILE A 147 6.28 9.19 -11.69
CA ILE A 147 6.38 9.31 -13.16
C ILE A 147 7.71 9.96 -13.57
N ILE A 148 8.15 11.02 -12.89
CA ILE A 148 9.39 11.70 -13.19
C ILE A 148 10.61 10.79 -12.96
N LYS A 149 10.59 10.02 -11.88
CA LYS A 149 11.74 9.22 -11.44
C LYS A 149 11.85 7.87 -12.17
N GLN A 150 10.74 7.31 -12.66
CA GLN A 150 10.70 6.01 -13.32
C GLN A 150 10.60 6.17 -14.84
N ASP A 151 11.59 5.66 -15.58
CA ASP A 151 11.66 5.83 -17.05
C ASP A 151 10.82 4.80 -17.82
N ASN A 152 10.62 3.60 -17.25
CA ASN A 152 10.02 2.46 -17.94
C ASN A 152 8.74 1.99 -17.24
N LEU A 153 7.72 2.88 -17.10
CA LEU A 153 6.43 2.49 -16.55
C LEU A 153 5.58 1.77 -17.60
N ASP A 154 4.98 0.64 -17.23
CA ASP A 154 3.98 -0.04 -18.07
C ASP A 154 2.62 0.67 -17.96
N TRP A 155 2.42 1.66 -18.84
CA TRP A 155 1.18 2.43 -18.90
C TRP A 155 -0.04 1.59 -19.26
N ASN A 156 0.15 0.54 -20.09
CA ASN A 156 -0.94 -0.36 -20.44
C ASN A 156 -1.42 -1.13 -19.19
N TYR A 157 -0.48 -1.65 -18.40
CA TYR A 157 -0.80 -2.27 -17.12
C TYR A 157 -1.55 -1.30 -16.21
N ILE A 158 -1.00 -0.09 -16.00
CA ILE A 158 -1.59 0.93 -15.11
C ILE A 158 -3.05 1.22 -15.50
N PHE A 159 -3.32 1.56 -16.76
CA PHE A 159 -4.68 1.91 -17.22
C PHE A 159 -5.63 0.72 -17.18
N THR A 160 -5.17 -0.47 -17.54
CA THR A 160 -5.97 -1.70 -17.50
C THR A 160 -6.42 -2.03 -16.07
N ARG A 161 -5.58 -1.76 -15.05
CA ARG A 161 -5.91 -2.00 -13.64
C ARG A 161 -6.73 -0.86 -13.03
N LEU A 162 -6.46 0.38 -13.42
CA LEU A 162 -7.16 1.54 -12.88
C LEU A 162 -8.60 1.68 -13.41
N ALA A 163 -8.85 1.33 -14.68
CA ALA A 163 -10.14 1.54 -15.31
C ALA A 163 -11.31 0.87 -14.55
N PRO A 164 -11.27 -0.42 -14.20
CA PRO A 164 -12.37 -1.04 -13.45
C PRO A 164 -12.51 -0.48 -12.02
N LEU A 165 -11.42 -0.01 -11.41
CA LEU A 165 -11.48 0.63 -10.09
C LEU A 165 -12.12 2.02 -10.17
N ALA A 166 -11.81 2.81 -11.21
CA ALA A 166 -12.44 4.10 -11.45
C ALA A 166 -13.94 3.96 -11.76
N GLU A 167 -14.33 2.92 -12.49
CA GLU A 167 -15.73 2.58 -12.73
C GLU A 167 -16.46 2.21 -11.45
N LEU A 168 -15.87 1.36 -10.61
CA LEU A 168 -16.43 0.96 -9.31
C LEU A 168 -16.66 2.18 -8.39
N LYS A 169 -15.78 3.17 -8.47
CA LYS A 169 -15.86 4.42 -7.69
C LYS A 169 -16.80 5.45 -8.31
N TYR A 170 -17.32 5.22 -9.52
CA TYR A 170 -18.08 6.21 -10.32
C TYR A 170 -17.27 7.50 -10.57
N ALA A 171 -15.97 7.40 -10.79
CA ALA A 171 -15.04 8.51 -10.95
C ALA A 171 -14.15 8.35 -12.20
N PRO A 172 -14.72 8.32 -13.42
CA PRO A 172 -13.95 8.11 -14.65
C PRO A 172 -12.93 9.24 -14.93
N GLU A 173 -13.12 10.41 -14.34
CA GLU A 173 -12.20 11.54 -14.45
C GLU A 173 -10.79 11.24 -13.89
N ILE A 174 -10.64 10.23 -13.05
CA ILE A 174 -9.36 9.75 -12.56
C ILE A 174 -8.44 9.33 -13.71
N LEU A 175 -9.00 8.63 -14.71
CA LEU A 175 -8.26 8.20 -15.91
C LEU A 175 -7.74 9.41 -16.69
N THR A 176 -8.60 10.40 -16.94
CA THR A 176 -8.22 11.62 -17.65
C THR A 176 -7.17 12.44 -16.92
N LYS A 177 -7.23 12.48 -15.57
CA LYS A 177 -6.20 13.14 -14.76
C LYS A 177 -4.85 12.44 -14.93
N LEU A 178 -4.84 11.10 -14.90
CA LEU A 178 -3.61 10.33 -15.06
C LEU A 178 -3.01 10.45 -16.46
N GLU A 179 -3.84 10.42 -17.52
CA GLU A 179 -3.40 10.67 -18.90
C GLU A 179 -2.67 12.00 -19.04
N LYS A 180 -3.23 13.07 -18.48
CA LYS A 180 -2.59 14.39 -18.50
C LYS A 180 -1.21 14.39 -17.84
N LEU A 181 -1.03 13.65 -16.72
CA LEU A 181 0.27 13.55 -16.05
C LEU A 181 1.28 12.75 -16.87
N ARG A 182 0.85 11.66 -17.53
CA ARG A 182 1.69 10.88 -18.43
C ARG A 182 2.24 11.75 -19.56
N ASP A 183 1.37 12.53 -20.20
CA ASP A 183 1.69 13.31 -21.38
C ASP A 183 2.61 14.52 -21.08
N VAL A 184 2.72 14.95 -19.82
CA VAL A 184 3.68 15.99 -19.40
C VAL A 184 5.12 15.48 -19.39
N LYS A 185 5.36 14.17 -19.24
CA LYS A 185 6.72 13.57 -19.28
C LYS A 185 7.19 13.31 -20.71
N SER A 186 6.25 13.18 -21.66
CA SER A 186 6.54 12.93 -23.09
C SER A 186 6.93 14.19 -23.80
#